data_15f8c892a1b0d0bc6ce59bb8701b18e3
#
_entry.id   15f8c892a1b0d0bc6ce59bb8701b18e3
#
_cell.length_a   1.000
_cell.length_b   1.000
_cell.length_c   1.000
_cell.angle_alpha   90.00
_cell.angle_beta   90.00
_cell.angle_gamma   90.00
#
_symmetry.space_group_name_H-M   'P 1'
#
loop_
_entity.id
_entity.type
_entity.pdbx_description
1 polymer ?
#
loop_
_entity_poly.entity_id
_entity_poly.type
_entity_poly.pdbx_seq_one_letter_code
_entity_poly.pdbx_strand_id
1 'polypeptide(L)'
;VGQPFTFAFQQAGTNCGLIGKNAAVEVDGSAYWMSENGFFNYDGQLKSMPCLVEDFVYSLDPGLGLNSVPRDLFNAGVNNLFGEINWFYCSANSNVVDRVVTYNYLDSSPERPIWTVGSLDRTAWQDSAVYDKPHATYFDASDNASFDVTGNTDGSTIYYEHEIGTNQVNAGGAVTAIQADILSGDFDITQKRSNTGQ
;
A
#
# COMPACT_ATOMS: atom_id res chain seq x y z
N VAL A 1 2.89 -23.02 -44.71
CA VAL A 1 1.65 -22.45 -44.14
C VAL A 1 1.90 -22.38 -42.64
N GLY A 2 2.21 -21.19 -42.11
CA GLY A 2 2.41 -20.98 -40.67
C GLY A 2 1.11 -21.26 -39.92
N GLN A 3 1.17 -22.12 -38.93
CA GLN A 3 0.03 -22.32 -38.05
C GLN A 3 -0.26 -21.01 -37.28
N PRO A 4 -1.54 -20.65 -37.10
CA PRO A 4 -1.88 -19.51 -36.30
C PRO A 4 -1.37 -19.75 -34.87
N PHE A 5 -0.75 -18.72 -34.26
CA PHE A 5 -0.35 -18.78 -32.86
C PHE A 5 -1.60 -19.05 -32.00
N THR A 6 -1.58 -20.16 -31.28
CA THR A 6 -2.65 -20.51 -30.35
C THR A 6 -2.27 -19.97 -28.98
N PHE A 7 -3.01 -18.98 -28.49
CA PHE A 7 -2.87 -18.52 -27.12
C PHE A 7 -3.72 -19.42 -26.23
N ALA A 8 -3.14 -19.92 -25.15
CA ALA A 8 -3.84 -20.64 -24.11
C ALA A 8 -3.91 -19.76 -22.85
N PHE A 9 -5.10 -19.63 -22.28
CA PHE A 9 -5.30 -18.99 -21.00
C PHE A 9 -5.54 -20.08 -19.96
N GLN A 10 -4.78 -20.04 -18.89
CA GLN A 10 -4.94 -20.94 -17.76
C GLN A 10 -5.27 -20.12 -16.52
N GLN A 11 -6.29 -20.53 -15.77
CA GLN A 11 -6.61 -19.94 -14.50
C GLN A 11 -5.57 -20.36 -13.46
N ALA A 12 -4.88 -19.39 -12.84
CA ALA A 12 -3.87 -19.63 -11.82
C ALA A 12 -4.45 -19.83 -10.42
N GLY A 13 -5.66 -19.31 -10.16
CA GLY A 13 -6.31 -19.41 -8.85
C GLY A 13 -7.72 -18.84 -8.83
N THR A 14 -8.35 -18.88 -7.66
CA THR A 14 -9.68 -18.37 -7.38
C THR A 14 -9.63 -17.43 -6.16
N ASN A 15 -10.56 -16.50 -6.06
CA ASN A 15 -10.66 -15.53 -4.94
C ASN A 15 -9.40 -14.66 -4.71
N CYS A 16 -8.61 -14.48 -5.76
CA CYS A 16 -7.38 -13.70 -5.74
C CYS A 16 -7.42 -12.56 -6.75
N GLY A 17 -8.61 -12.10 -7.10
CA GLY A 17 -8.81 -11.00 -8.04
C GLY A 17 -8.22 -9.69 -7.54
N LEU A 18 -7.73 -8.88 -8.47
CA LEU A 18 -7.19 -7.55 -8.18
C LEU A 18 -8.32 -6.62 -7.68
N ILE A 19 -8.11 -5.92 -6.57
CA ILE A 19 -9.11 -5.02 -6.00
C ILE A 19 -9.34 -3.77 -6.86
N GLY A 20 -8.31 -3.28 -7.51
CA GLY A 20 -8.35 -2.11 -8.39
C GLY A 20 -7.28 -2.22 -9.47
N LYS A 21 -7.49 -1.58 -10.61
CA LYS A 21 -6.64 -1.69 -11.81
C LYS A 21 -5.15 -1.36 -11.60
N ASN A 22 -4.85 -0.53 -10.60
CA ASN A 22 -3.49 -0.08 -10.30
C ASN A 22 -2.95 -0.65 -8.98
N ALA A 23 -3.64 -1.63 -8.36
CA ALA A 23 -3.26 -2.20 -7.06
C ALA A 23 -2.29 -3.39 -7.17
N ALA A 24 -1.48 -3.42 -8.21
CA ALA A 24 -0.45 -4.45 -8.44
C ALA A 24 0.88 -3.82 -8.83
N VAL A 25 1.96 -4.47 -8.41
CA VAL A 25 3.34 -4.13 -8.79
C VAL A 25 4.11 -5.40 -9.14
N GLU A 26 5.20 -5.23 -9.87
CA GLU A 26 6.17 -6.29 -10.16
C GLU A 26 7.48 -5.93 -9.46
N VAL A 27 8.08 -6.92 -8.80
CA VAL A 27 9.39 -6.81 -8.16
C VAL A 27 10.15 -8.10 -8.44
N ASP A 28 11.34 -7.99 -9.04
CA ASP A 28 12.25 -9.10 -9.31
C ASP A 28 11.59 -10.32 -10.00
N GLY A 29 10.72 -10.06 -10.97
CA GLY A 29 10.01 -11.10 -11.72
C GLY A 29 8.80 -11.70 -10.99
N SER A 30 8.46 -11.19 -9.82
CA SER A 30 7.28 -11.59 -9.05
C SER A 30 6.23 -10.49 -9.06
N ALA A 31 4.98 -10.85 -9.31
CA ALA A 31 3.86 -9.93 -9.21
C ALA A 31 3.26 -9.95 -7.79
N TYR A 32 2.97 -8.78 -7.26
CA TYR A 32 2.32 -8.60 -5.96
C TYR A 32 1.08 -7.74 -6.11
N TRP A 33 -0.01 -8.10 -5.46
CA TRP A 33 -1.23 -7.31 -5.57
C TRP A 33 -2.13 -7.40 -4.33
N MET A 34 -2.94 -6.38 -4.18
CA MET A 34 -4.01 -6.30 -3.21
C MET A 34 -5.31 -6.82 -3.84
N SER A 35 -5.99 -7.71 -3.14
CA SER A 35 -7.29 -8.27 -3.49
C SER A 35 -8.37 -7.76 -2.52
N GLU A 36 -9.63 -8.11 -2.76
CA GLU A 36 -10.73 -7.83 -1.83
C GLU A 36 -10.61 -8.59 -0.50
N ASN A 37 -9.83 -9.67 -0.47
CA ASN A 37 -9.76 -10.59 0.68
C ASN A 37 -8.31 -10.86 1.14
N GLY A 38 -7.38 -9.98 0.87
CA GLY A 38 -5.99 -10.16 1.28
C GLY A 38 -4.99 -9.79 0.21
N PHE A 39 -3.74 -10.16 0.44
CA PHE A 39 -2.63 -9.88 -0.44
C PHE A 39 -2.10 -11.17 -1.07
N PHE A 40 -1.69 -11.08 -2.30
CA PHE A 40 -1.21 -12.23 -3.07
C PHE A 40 0.08 -11.91 -3.80
N ASN A 41 0.87 -12.94 -4.04
CA ASN A 41 2.00 -12.86 -4.96
C ASN A 41 1.99 -14.03 -5.95
N TYR A 42 2.65 -13.81 -7.08
CA TYR A 42 2.86 -14.81 -8.12
C TYR A 42 4.32 -14.76 -8.60
N ASP A 43 5.03 -15.85 -8.38
CA ASP A 43 6.41 -16.07 -8.80
C ASP A 43 6.54 -17.30 -9.70
N GLY A 44 5.49 -17.61 -10.47
CA GLY A 44 5.27 -18.88 -11.16
C GLY A 44 4.24 -19.75 -10.45
N GLN A 45 3.96 -19.48 -9.18
CA GLN A 45 2.89 -20.07 -8.38
C GLN A 45 2.14 -18.98 -7.64
N LEU A 46 0.82 -19.13 -7.58
CA LEU A 46 -0.02 -18.25 -6.79
C LEU A 46 0.14 -18.57 -5.29
N LYS A 47 0.42 -17.55 -4.49
CA LYS A 47 0.53 -17.66 -3.04
C LYS A 47 -0.26 -16.54 -2.38
N SER A 48 -0.96 -16.85 -1.29
CA SER A 48 -1.49 -15.85 -0.37
C SER A 48 -0.34 -15.38 0.53
N MET A 49 -0.29 -14.08 0.75
CA MET A 49 0.71 -13.46 1.64
C MET A 49 0.09 -13.33 3.04
N PRO A 50 0.67 -13.97 4.07
CA PRO A 50 0.22 -13.73 5.44
C PRO A 50 0.38 -12.26 5.79
N CYS A 51 -0.72 -11.61 6.19
CA CYS A 51 -0.73 -10.20 6.53
C CYS A 51 -1.06 -10.01 8.01
N LEU A 52 -0.11 -9.50 8.79
CA LEU A 52 -0.29 -9.29 10.24
C LEU A 52 -1.19 -8.11 10.58
N VAL A 53 -1.48 -7.26 9.59
CA VAL A 53 -2.35 -6.09 9.73
C VAL A 53 -3.66 -6.25 8.93
N GLU A 54 -4.02 -7.49 8.59
CA GLU A 54 -5.21 -7.80 7.80
C GLU A 54 -6.48 -7.30 8.46
N ASP A 55 -6.61 -7.50 9.77
CA ASP A 55 -7.77 -7.03 10.54
C ASP A 55 -7.92 -5.50 10.52
N PHE A 56 -6.82 -4.77 10.36
CA PHE A 56 -6.86 -3.33 10.22
C PHE A 56 -7.30 -2.88 8.82
N VAL A 57 -6.80 -3.56 7.78
CA VAL A 57 -7.07 -3.18 6.38
C VAL A 57 -8.46 -3.64 5.92
N TYR A 58 -8.86 -4.85 6.31
CA TYR A 58 -10.10 -5.51 5.87
C TYR A 58 -11.16 -5.63 6.96
N SER A 59 -11.07 -4.81 8.02
CA SER A 59 -12.06 -4.80 9.08
C SER A 59 -13.47 -4.62 8.54
N LEU A 60 -14.41 -5.40 9.06
CA LEU A 60 -15.84 -5.27 8.77
C LEU A 60 -16.55 -4.40 9.82
N ASP A 61 -15.84 -3.95 10.84
CA ASP A 61 -16.42 -3.09 11.87
C ASP A 61 -16.77 -1.71 11.28
N PRO A 62 -17.91 -1.12 11.67
CA PRO A 62 -18.34 0.16 11.15
C PRO A 62 -17.30 1.26 11.36
N GLY A 63 -16.87 1.90 10.26
CA GLY A 63 -15.88 2.99 10.29
C GLY A 63 -14.44 2.55 10.31
N LEU A 64 -14.17 1.25 10.31
CA LEU A 64 -12.82 0.66 10.18
C LEU A 64 -12.64 -0.04 8.84
N GLY A 65 -11.40 -0.38 8.51
CA GLY A 65 -11.06 -1.07 7.27
C GLY A 65 -11.04 -0.16 6.04
N LEU A 66 -11.19 -0.77 4.88
CA LEU A 66 -11.15 -0.08 3.60
C LEU A 66 -12.55 0.23 3.04
N ASN A 67 -12.64 1.30 2.25
CA ASN A 67 -13.80 1.61 1.42
C ASN A 67 -13.57 1.07 0.01
N SER A 68 -14.26 0.01 -0.37
CA SER A 68 -14.11 -0.62 -1.69
C SER A 68 -14.87 0.10 -2.82
N VAL A 69 -15.64 1.15 -2.53
CA VAL A 69 -16.40 1.88 -3.55
C VAL A 69 -15.46 2.61 -4.51
N PRO A 70 -14.48 3.44 -4.06
CA PRO A 70 -13.55 4.12 -4.93
C PRO A 70 -12.32 3.26 -5.30
N ARG A 71 -12.50 1.95 -5.52
CA ARG A 71 -11.40 1.01 -5.81
C ARG A 71 -10.52 1.39 -6.99
N ASP A 72 -11.02 2.19 -7.93
CA ASP A 72 -10.24 2.69 -9.07
C ASP A 72 -9.14 3.67 -8.68
N LEU A 73 -9.21 4.23 -7.47
CA LEU A 73 -8.19 5.11 -6.90
C LEU A 73 -7.08 4.33 -6.19
N PHE A 74 -7.31 3.04 -5.89
CA PHE A 74 -6.29 2.23 -5.23
C PHE A 74 -5.11 2.04 -6.16
N ASN A 75 -3.93 2.28 -5.63
CA ASN A 75 -2.70 2.12 -6.39
C ASN A 75 -1.62 1.47 -5.54
N ALA A 76 -0.64 0.89 -6.20
CA ALA A 76 0.50 0.28 -5.57
C ALA A 76 1.80 0.89 -6.12
N GLY A 77 2.83 0.91 -5.30
CA GLY A 77 4.13 1.38 -5.67
C GLY A 77 5.25 0.66 -4.91
N VAL A 78 6.41 0.62 -5.52
CA VAL A 78 7.61 0.02 -4.92
C VAL A 78 8.51 1.12 -4.42
N ASN A 79 9.13 0.91 -3.27
CA ASN A 79 10.25 1.69 -2.76
C ASN A 79 11.47 0.78 -2.67
N ASN A 80 12.25 0.72 -3.73
CA ASN A 80 13.43 -0.15 -3.82
C ASN A 80 14.54 0.24 -2.83
N LEU A 81 14.57 1.49 -2.37
CA LEU A 81 15.57 1.93 -1.39
C LEU A 81 15.47 1.16 -0.07
N PHE A 82 14.25 0.77 0.32
CA PHE A 82 13.98 0.08 1.57
C PHE A 82 13.37 -1.31 1.39
N GLY A 83 13.23 -1.77 0.14
CA GLY A 83 12.64 -3.07 -0.14
C GLY A 83 11.17 -3.17 0.23
N GLU A 84 10.40 -2.15 -0.09
CA GLU A 84 9.01 -2.01 0.33
C GLU A 84 8.06 -1.98 -0.86
N ILE A 85 6.90 -2.60 -0.66
CA ILE A 85 5.74 -2.46 -1.53
C ILE A 85 4.65 -1.74 -0.76
N ASN A 86 4.18 -0.63 -1.32
CA ASN A 86 3.15 0.22 -0.74
C ASN A 86 1.85 0.05 -1.52
N TRP A 87 0.73 -0.21 -0.81
CA TRP A 87 -0.62 -0.12 -1.38
C TRP A 87 -1.35 1.05 -0.73
N PHE A 88 -1.73 1.99 -1.57
CA PHE A 88 -2.47 3.19 -1.17
C PHE A 88 -3.96 2.94 -1.40
N TYR A 89 -4.77 3.17 -0.37
CA TYR A 89 -6.19 2.86 -0.40
C TYR A 89 -7.02 3.90 0.36
N CYS A 90 -8.34 3.83 0.21
CA CYS A 90 -9.28 4.69 0.92
C CYS A 90 -9.74 3.98 2.19
N SER A 91 -9.65 4.65 3.34
CA SER A 91 -10.23 4.14 4.59
C SER A 91 -11.76 4.12 4.52
N ALA A 92 -12.42 3.40 5.43
CA ALA A 92 -13.86 3.15 5.44
C ALA A 92 -14.74 4.41 5.28
N ASN A 93 -14.27 5.54 5.81
CA ASN A 93 -15.00 6.82 5.78
C ASN A 93 -14.46 7.81 4.72
N SER A 94 -13.53 7.37 3.88
CA SER A 94 -12.91 8.23 2.86
C SER A 94 -13.30 7.80 1.45
N ASN A 95 -13.53 8.79 0.58
CA ASN A 95 -13.67 8.59 -0.86
C ASN A 95 -12.41 9.01 -1.64
N VAL A 96 -11.34 9.35 -0.93
CA VAL A 96 -10.02 9.65 -1.47
C VAL A 96 -8.98 8.77 -0.78
N VAL A 97 -7.86 8.56 -1.42
CA VAL A 97 -6.74 7.80 -0.84
C VAL A 97 -6.20 8.55 0.37
N ASP A 98 -6.17 7.90 1.53
CA ASP A 98 -5.75 8.46 2.82
C ASP A 98 -4.94 7.49 3.67
N ARG A 99 -4.76 6.25 3.21
CA ARG A 99 -4.08 5.19 3.93
C ARG A 99 -3.05 4.50 3.05
N VAL A 100 -2.05 3.94 3.71
CA VAL A 100 -1.06 3.06 3.11
C VAL A 100 -0.90 1.81 3.96
N VAL A 101 -0.75 0.68 3.30
CA VAL A 101 -0.23 -0.55 3.88
C VAL A 101 1.04 -0.93 3.14
N THR A 102 2.08 -1.25 3.89
CA THR A 102 3.42 -1.51 3.36
C THR A 102 3.87 -2.91 3.74
N TYR A 103 4.40 -3.63 2.78
CA TYR A 103 5.08 -4.91 2.94
C TYR A 103 6.55 -4.77 2.64
N ASN A 104 7.41 -5.13 3.59
CA ASN A 104 8.84 -5.19 3.34
C ASN A 104 9.20 -6.55 2.73
N TYR A 105 9.54 -6.57 1.44
CA TYR A 105 9.83 -7.82 0.73
C TYR A 105 11.26 -8.33 0.91
N LEU A 106 12.21 -7.46 1.31
CA LEU A 106 13.60 -7.86 1.54
C LEU A 106 13.80 -8.57 2.87
N ASP A 107 13.17 -8.05 3.93
CA ASP A 107 13.39 -8.53 5.30
C ASP A 107 12.30 -9.51 5.76
N SER A 108 11.24 -9.71 4.98
CA SER A 108 10.17 -10.66 5.27
C SER A 108 10.55 -12.10 4.94
N SER A 109 10.07 -13.01 5.78
CA SER A 109 10.04 -14.46 5.49
C SER A 109 8.62 -15.00 5.67
N PRO A 110 8.31 -16.21 5.15
CA PRO A 110 6.99 -16.83 5.35
C PRO A 110 6.57 -16.94 6.81
N GLU A 111 7.53 -17.15 7.71
CA GLU A 111 7.31 -17.28 9.15
C GLU A 111 7.30 -15.94 9.88
N ARG A 112 7.86 -14.92 9.26
CA ARG A 112 7.99 -13.57 9.82
C ARG A 112 7.77 -12.50 8.76
N PRO A 113 6.53 -12.32 8.31
CA PRO A 113 6.21 -11.25 7.38
C PRO A 113 6.25 -9.89 8.10
N ILE A 114 6.80 -8.87 7.45
CA ILE A 114 6.92 -7.52 8.01
C ILE A 114 5.94 -6.62 7.28
N TRP A 115 4.98 -6.12 8.03
CA TRP A 115 3.93 -5.23 7.55
C TRP A 115 3.83 -3.98 8.41
N THR A 116 3.52 -2.86 7.79
CA THR A 116 3.19 -1.62 8.47
C THR A 116 1.96 -0.98 7.86
N VAL A 117 1.29 -0.14 8.62
CA VAL A 117 0.15 0.66 8.17
C VAL A 117 0.37 2.12 8.55
N GLY A 118 -0.15 3.03 7.75
CA GLY A 118 0.00 4.44 8.01
C GLY A 118 -1.04 5.30 7.31
N SER A 119 -1.02 6.57 7.62
CA SER A 119 -1.77 7.59 6.91
C SER A 119 -0.84 8.25 5.90
N LEU A 120 -1.02 7.92 4.63
CA LEU A 120 -0.26 8.52 3.53
C LEU A 120 -1.16 8.55 2.28
N ASP A 121 -1.45 9.74 1.84
CA ASP A 121 -2.37 10.05 0.77
C ASP A 121 -1.61 10.25 -0.56
N ARG A 122 -1.32 9.15 -1.23
CA ARG A 122 -0.64 9.21 -2.53
C ARG A 122 -1.52 8.62 -3.62
N THR A 123 -1.81 9.41 -4.64
CA THR A 123 -2.69 9.04 -5.75
C THR A 123 -1.94 8.40 -6.91
N ALA A 124 -0.62 8.57 -6.95
CA ALA A 124 0.28 7.87 -7.84
C ALA A 124 1.67 7.80 -7.20
N TRP A 125 2.42 6.78 -7.53
CA TRP A 125 3.76 6.54 -7.03
C TRP A 125 4.69 6.12 -8.17
N GLN A 126 5.87 6.73 -8.21
CA GLN A 126 6.96 6.37 -9.11
C GLN A 126 8.19 6.04 -8.27
N ASP A 127 8.67 4.83 -8.40
CA ASP A 127 9.87 4.37 -7.72
C ASP A 127 11.15 5.07 -8.19
N SER A 128 12.19 4.94 -7.39
CA SER A 128 13.54 5.46 -7.63
C SER A 128 14.25 4.92 -8.89
N ALA A 129 13.66 3.97 -9.61
CA ALA A 129 14.27 3.39 -10.82
C ALA A 129 14.62 4.42 -11.92
N VAL A 130 13.87 5.53 -12.00
CA VAL A 130 14.09 6.63 -12.95
C VAL A 130 14.73 7.83 -12.28
N TYR A 131 14.48 8.00 -11.00
CA TYR A 131 14.96 9.09 -10.17
C TYR A 131 15.82 8.50 -9.03
N ASP A 132 16.64 9.33 -8.39
CA ASP A 132 17.43 8.89 -7.24
C ASP A 132 16.57 8.52 -6.03
N LYS A 133 15.33 9.01 -6.00
CA LYS A 133 14.36 8.84 -4.90
C LYS A 133 12.96 8.63 -5.43
N PRO A 134 12.05 8.05 -4.63
CA PRO A 134 10.66 7.90 -5.04
C PRO A 134 9.95 9.26 -5.16
N HIS A 135 9.07 9.35 -6.14
CA HIS A 135 8.22 10.50 -6.39
C HIS A 135 6.75 10.09 -6.34
N ALA A 136 5.91 10.98 -5.85
CA ALA A 136 4.49 10.70 -5.75
C ALA A 136 3.64 11.95 -5.95
N THR A 137 2.36 11.75 -6.19
CA THR A 137 1.37 12.83 -6.26
C THR A 137 0.33 12.69 -5.16
N TYR A 138 -0.15 13.82 -4.72
CA TYR A 138 -1.30 13.96 -3.84
C TYR A 138 -2.35 14.84 -4.50
N PHE A 139 -3.61 14.50 -4.37
CA PHE A 139 -4.71 15.31 -4.85
C PHE A 139 -5.45 15.98 -3.70
N ASP A 140 -5.40 17.30 -3.62
CA ASP A 140 -6.13 18.10 -2.66
C ASP A 140 -7.43 18.61 -3.27
N ALA A 141 -8.53 17.94 -2.94
CA ALA A 141 -9.87 18.32 -3.40
C ALA A 141 -10.37 19.63 -2.75
N SER A 142 -9.76 20.08 -1.66
CA SER A 142 -10.13 21.30 -0.95
C SER A 142 -9.42 22.56 -1.46
N ASP A 143 -8.38 22.38 -2.27
CA ASP A 143 -7.63 23.52 -2.82
C ASP A 143 -8.40 24.14 -3.99
N ASN A 144 -8.99 25.29 -3.72
CA ASN A 144 -9.73 26.10 -4.70
C ASN A 144 -8.81 27.05 -5.49
N ALA A 145 -7.49 26.90 -5.39
CA ALA A 145 -6.54 27.79 -6.05
C ALA A 145 -6.36 27.49 -7.55
N SER A 146 -6.78 26.33 -8.01
CA SER A 146 -6.72 25.93 -9.40
C SER A 146 -8.05 26.23 -10.11
N PHE A 147 -8.07 27.26 -10.96
CA PHE A 147 -9.19 27.55 -11.85
C PHE A 147 -8.92 26.88 -13.20
N ASP A 148 -9.83 26.02 -13.64
CA ASP A 148 -9.86 25.68 -15.06
C ASP A 148 -10.41 26.89 -15.89
N VAL A 149 -10.33 26.76 -17.20
CA VAL A 149 -10.83 27.81 -18.14
C VAL A 149 -12.34 28.00 -18.06
N THR A 150 -13.07 27.16 -17.31
CA THR A 150 -14.53 27.22 -17.12
C THR A 150 -14.90 27.84 -15.76
N GLY A 151 -13.90 28.15 -14.91
CA GLY A 151 -14.10 28.69 -13.56
C GLY A 151 -14.51 27.64 -12.55
N ASN A 152 -14.31 26.37 -12.85
CA ASN A 152 -14.56 25.27 -11.93
C ASN A 152 -13.35 25.08 -11.00
N THR A 153 -13.61 24.81 -9.73
CA THR A 153 -12.56 24.53 -8.73
C THR A 153 -12.36 23.02 -8.64
N ASP A 154 -11.40 22.51 -9.41
CA ASP A 154 -11.21 21.06 -9.56
C ASP A 154 -10.18 20.45 -8.60
N GLY A 155 -9.76 21.19 -7.58
CA GLY A 155 -8.69 20.77 -6.68
C GLY A 155 -7.30 20.97 -7.28
N SER A 156 -6.25 20.67 -6.54
CA SER A 156 -4.88 20.74 -7.02
C SER A 156 -4.15 19.40 -6.86
N THR A 157 -3.20 19.16 -7.76
CA THR A 157 -2.28 18.02 -7.65
C THR A 157 -0.93 18.54 -7.19
N ILE A 158 -0.46 18.01 -6.07
CA ILE A 158 0.81 18.35 -5.47
C ILE A 158 1.78 17.21 -5.74
N TYR A 159 2.98 17.57 -6.13
CA TYR A 159 4.06 16.63 -6.40
C TYR A 159 5.02 16.58 -5.22
N TYR A 160 5.35 15.37 -4.79
CA TYR A 160 6.27 15.13 -3.68
C TYR A 160 7.45 14.29 -4.15
N GLU A 161 8.63 14.66 -3.68
CA GLU A 161 9.79 13.79 -3.63
C GLU A 161 9.88 13.19 -2.23
N HIS A 162 9.99 11.86 -2.13
CA HIS A 162 10.07 11.12 -0.88
C HIS A 162 11.52 10.88 -0.46
N GLU A 163 11.70 10.41 0.77
CA GLU A 163 13.00 10.04 1.35
C GLU A 163 13.99 11.22 1.40
N ILE A 164 13.47 12.43 1.64
CA ILE A 164 14.27 13.65 1.81
C ILE A 164 14.11 14.18 3.23
N GLY A 165 15.23 14.23 3.98
CA GLY A 165 15.25 14.81 5.31
C GLY A 165 14.41 14.02 6.32
N THR A 166 14.02 14.71 7.41
CA THR A 166 13.31 14.12 8.56
C THR A 166 11.97 14.79 8.85
N ASN A 167 11.54 15.69 7.99
CA ASN A 167 10.33 16.47 8.19
C ASN A 167 9.33 16.24 7.05
N GLN A 168 8.07 16.32 7.39
CA GLN A 168 6.98 16.36 6.42
C GLN A 168 6.73 17.83 6.01
N VAL A 169 6.56 18.05 4.72
CA VAL A 169 6.11 19.33 4.16
C VAL A 169 4.67 19.15 3.69
N ASN A 170 3.76 19.96 4.19
CA ASN A 170 2.37 19.94 3.74
C ASN A 170 2.17 20.76 2.46
N ALA A 171 0.97 20.67 1.88
CA ALA A 171 0.61 21.39 0.65
C ALA A 171 0.82 22.90 0.72
N GLY A 172 0.66 23.50 1.88
CA GLY A 172 0.91 24.93 2.13
C GLY A 172 2.38 25.29 2.37
N GLY A 173 3.31 24.34 2.23
CA GLY A 173 4.74 24.55 2.47
C GLY A 173 5.14 24.58 3.94
N ALA A 174 4.23 24.33 4.87
CA ALA A 174 4.57 24.24 6.29
C ALA A 174 5.34 22.95 6.58
N VAL A 175 6.44 23.09 7.31
CA VAL A 175 7.33 22.00 7.69
C VAL A 175 6.95 21.51 9.09
N THR A 176 6.63 20.22 9.21
CA THR A 176 6.33 19.57 10.49
C THR A 176 7.20 18.33 10.67
N ALA A 177 7.49 17.97 11.93
CA ALA A 177 8.19 16.72 12.20
C ALA A 177 7.32 15.53 11.78
N ILE A 178 7.93 14.52 11.16
CA ILE A 178 7.26 13.25 10.91
C ILE A 178 6.96 12.59 12.24
N GLN A 179 5.68 12.28 12.48
CA GLN A 179 5.28 11.52 13.65
C GLN A 179 5.36 10.03 13.28
N ALA A 180 6.15 9.30 14.05
CA ALA A 180 6.29 7.86 13.91
C ALA A 180 6.08 7.22 15.27
N ASP A 181 5.10 6.33 15.36
CA ASP A 181 4.76 5.58 16.55
C ASP A 181 5.04 4.09 16.32
N ILE A 182 5.65 3.44 17.30
CA ILE A 182 5.84 2.00 17.29
C ILE A 182 4.99 1.42 18.43
N LEU A 183 3.99 0.64 18.05
CA LEU A 183 3.17 -0.10 18.99
C LEU A 183 3.62 -1.56 18.97
N SER A 184 4.13 -2.06 20.10
CA SER A 184 4.37 -3.49 20.25
C SER A 184 3.07 -4.22 20.57
N GLY A 185 2.93 -5.44 20.08
CA GLY A 185 1.88 -6.33 20.56
C GLY A 185 2.02 -6.62 22.07
N ASP A 186 0.92 -7.00 22.69
CA ASP A 186 0.91 -7.45 24.08
C ASP A 186 1.84 -8.66 24.25
N PHE A 187 2.74 -8.58 25.21
CA PHE A 187 3.58 -9.72 25.59
C PHE A 187 3.29 -10.12 27.03
N ASP A 188 3.10 -11.41 27.24
CA ASP A 188 2.85 -11.97 28.56
C ASP A 188 4.16 -12.04 29.35
N ILE A 189 4.27 -11.21 30.39
CA ILE A 189 5.43 -11.19 31.31
C ILE A 189 5.33 -12.34 32.34
N THR A 190 4.20 -13.02 32.44
CA THR A 190 3.98 -14.14 33.35
C THR A 190 4.48 -15.45 32.78
N GLN A 191 5.75 -15.54 32.37
CA GLN A 191 6.38 -16.86 32.30
C GLN A 191 6.45 -17.44 33.72
N LYS A 192 5.48 -18.31 34.03
CA LYS A 192 5.61 -19.21 35.19
C LYS A 192 6.95 -19.93 35.07
N ARG A 193 7.92 -19.55 35.87
CA ARG A 193 9.05 -20.44 36.12
C ARG A 193 8.46 -21.78 36.57
N SER A 194 8.49 -22.74 35.68
CA SER A 194 8.27 -24.13 36.04
C SER A 194 9.39 -24.49 36.99
N ASN A 195 9.08 -24.45 38.30
CA ASN A 195 9.93 -24.95 39.33
C ASN A 195 9.86 -26.48 39.26
N THR A 196 10.60 -27.11 38.39
CA THR A 196 10.94 -28.52 38.49
C THR A 196 12.09 -28.62 39.48
N GLY A 197 11.76 -28.45 40.72
CA GLY A 197 12.59 -28.85 41.83
C GLY A 197 12.19 -30.29 42.24
N GLN A 198 13.16 -31.17 42.18
CA GLN A 198 13.36 -32.51 42.68
C GLN A 198 13.09 -33.64 41.72
#